data_3c0b3d4ddd7634a000054614e8ec67c4
#
_entry.id   3c0b3d4ddd7634a000054614e8ec67c4
#
_cell.length_a   1.000
_cell.length_b   1.000
_cell.length_c   1.000
_cell.angle_alpha   90.00
_cell.angle_beta   90.00
_cell.angle_gamma   90.00
#
_symmetry.space_group_name_H-M   'P 1'
#
loop_
_entity.id
_entity.type
_entity.pdbx_description
1 polymer ?
#
loop_
_entity_poly.entity_id
_entity_poly.type
_entity_poly.pdbx_seq_one_letter_code
_entity_poly.pdbx_strand_id
1 'polypeptide(L)'
;MPKLQLAADGLPDARSRLNYIAEKTAHAAHKTLDSIDHAKAEHQRIMNETCALANALTADPVRAVASGAVLNFVGVVEARTVRIDRHLTDIMLAQDFHDLTGQVWPK
;
A
#
# COMPACT_ATOMS: atom_id res chain seq x y z
N MET A 1 -31.06 -29.75 -28.01
CA MET A 1 -29.94 -29.26 -28.82
C MET A 1 -28.68 -29.17 -28.00
N PRO A 2 -27.67 -29.94 -28.40
CA PRO A 2 -26.45 -29.99 -27.56
C PRO A 2 -25.77 -28.64 -27.35
N LYS A 3 -25.73 -27.77 -28.33
CA LYS A 3 -25.07 -26.48 -28.25
C LYS A 3 -25.73 -25.53 -27.25
N LEU A 4 -27.08 -25.51 -27.20
CA LEU A 4 -27.78 -24.67 -26.23
C LEU A 4 -27.61 -25.17 -24.81
N GLN A 5 -27.57 -26.48 -24.62
CA GLN A 5 -27.38 -27.09 -23.33
C GLN A 5 -25.98 -26.82 -22.82
N LEU A 6 -24.95 -26.89 -23.65
CA LEU A 6 -23.56 -26.58 -23.28
C LEU A 6 -23.43 -25.11 -22.89
N ALA A 7 -24.07 -24.19 -23.62
CA ALA A 7 -24.05 -22.77 -23.29
C ALA A 7 -24.73 -22.50 -21.96
N ALA A 8 -25.88 -23.14 -21.69
CA ALA A 8 -26.58 -22.98 -20.41
C ALA A 8 -25.76 -23.53 -19.25
N ASP A 9 -25.10 -24.68 -19.43
CA ASP A 9 -24.25 -25.30 -18.40
C ASP A 9 -22.99 -24.50 -18.14
N GLY A 10 -22.45 -23.81 -19.16
CA GLY A 10 -21.25 -23.00 -19.02
C GLY A 10 -21.49 -21.62 -18.41
N LEU A 11 -22.70 -21.07 -18.47
CA LEU A 11 -23.00 -19.74 -17.94
C LEU A 11 -22.77 -19.61 -16.43
N PRO A 12 -23.25 -20.55 -15.58
CA PRO A 12 -22.97 -20.44 -14.14
C PRO A 12 -21.50 -20.48 -13.81
N ASP A 13 -20.71 -21.31 -14.52
CA ASP A 13 -19.27 -21.42 -14.29
C ASP A 13 -18.56 -20.13 -14.71
N ALA A 14 -18.91 -19.55 -15.85
CA ALA A 14 -18.35 -18.27 -16.30
C ALA A 14 -18.70 -17.15 -15.32
N ARG A 15 -19.94 -17.12 -14.82
CA ARG A 15 -20.35 -16.13 -13.81
C ARG A 15 -19.56 -16.30 -12.52
N SER A 16 -19.35 -17.53 -12.07
CA SER A 16 -18.56 -17.81 -10.87
C SER A 16 -17.11 -17.32 -11.02
N ARG A 17 -16.52 -17.53 -12.19
CA ARG A 17 -15.16 -17.06 -12.48
C ARG A 17 -15.09 -15.54 -12.49
N LEU A 18 -16.05 -14.87 -13.12
CA LEU A 18 -16.12 -13.41 -13.14
C LEU A 18 -16.28 -12.84 -11.74
N ASN A 19 -17.14 -13.44 -10.93
CA ASN A 19 -17.34 -13.03 -9.54
C ASN A 19 -16.05 -13.20 -8.74
N TYR A 20 -15.35 -14.31 -8.91
CA TYR A 20 -14.08 -14.57 -8.24
C TYR A 20 -13.04 -13.51 -8.61
N ILE A 21 -12.90 -13.22 -9.91
CA ILE A 21 -11.95 -12.21 -10.40
C ILE A 21 -12.31 -10.84 -9.87
N ALA A 22 -13.60 -10.48 -9.90
CA ALA A 22 -14.07 -9.20 -9.39
C ALA A 22 -13.77 -9.04 -7.89
N GLU A 23 -14.00 -10.08 -7.09
CA GLU A 23 -13.70 -10.07 -5.66
C GLU A 23 -12.20 -9.92 -5.42
N LYS A 24 -11.36 -10.65 -6.14
CA LYS A 24 -9.91 -10.58 -5.98
C LYS A 24 -9.36 -9.24 -6.42
N THR A 25 -9.89 -8.68 -7.50
CA THR A 25 -9.51 -7.35 -7.99
C THR A 25 -9.91 -6.28 -6.99
N ALA A 26 -11.13 -6.34 -6.45
CA ALA A 26 -11.60 -5.42 -5.42
C ALA A 26 -10.75 -5.52 -4.16
N HIS A 27 -10.41 -6.73 -3.73
CA HIS A 27 -9.55 -6.93 -2.57
C HIS A 27 -8.16 -6.33 -2.79
N ALA A 28 -7.57 -6.55 -3.96
CA ALA A 28 -6.27 -5.98 -4.30
C ALA A 28 -6.32 -4.45 -4.33
N ALA A 29 -7.39 -3.87 -4.87
CA ALA A 29 -7.59 -2.43 -4.91
C ALA A 29 -7.72 -1.84 -3.50
N HIS A 30 -8.50 -2.48 -2.63
CA HIS A 30 -8.62 -2.07 -1.23
C HIS A 30 -7.29 -2.13 -0.49
N LYS A 31 -6.55 -3.21 -0.68
CA LYS A 31 -5.24 -3.38 -0.06
C LYS A 31 -4.27 -2.29 -0.52
N THR A 32 -4.30 -1.96 -1.81
CA THR A 32 -3.48 -0.88 -2.37
C THR A 32 -3.84 0.46 -1.75
N LEU A 33 -5.12 0.79 -1.65
CA LEU A 33 -5.59 2.04 -1.06
C LEU A 33 -5.21 2.14 0.41
N ASP A 34 -5.37 1.05 1.17
CA ASP A 34 -4.98 1.00 2.58
C ASP A 34 -3.46 1.23 2.72
N SER A 35 -2.67 0.59 1.88
CA SER A 35 -1.21 0.75 1.91
C SER A 35 -0.79 2.17 1.57
N ILE A 36 -1.44 2.82 0.60
CA ILE A 36 -1.21 4.23 0.27
C ILE A 36 -1.55 5.12 1.47
N ASP A 37 -2.68 4.91 2.12
CA ASP A 37 -3.09 5.69 3.28
C ASP A 37 -2.09 5.54 4.43
N HIS A 38 -1.64 4.32 4.69
CA HIS A 38 -0.62 4.07 5.73
C HIS A 38 0.70 4.72 5.37
N ALA A 39 1.14 4.62 4.12
CA ALA A 39 2.38 5.26 3.66
C ALA A 39 2.29 6.79 3.81
N LYS A 40 1.15 7.37 3.47
CA LYS A 40 0.92 8.81 3.62
C LYS A 40 0.94 9.23 5.09
N ALA A 41 0.36 8.42 5.98
CA ALA A 41 0.37 8.71 7.43
C ALA A 41 1.81 8.67 7.97
N GLU A 42 2.62 7.69 7.56
CA GLU A 42 4.02 7.62 7.96
C GLU A 42 4.81 8.81 7.43
N HIS A 43 4.59 9.18 6.18
CA HIS A 43 5.21 10.36 5.57
C HIS A 43 4.85 11.64 6.32
N GLN A 44 3.59 11.80 6.70
CA GLN A 44 3.14 12.97 7.47
C GLN A 44 3.83 13.05 8.82
N ARG A 45 4.04 11.91 9.49
CA ARG A 45 4.78 11.87 10.75
C ARG A 45 6.22 12.29 10.58
N ILE A 46 6.88 11.87 9.50
CA ILE A 46 8.26 12.31 9.18
C ILE A 46 8.27 13.82 9.00
N MET A 47 7.30 14.37 8.27
CA MET A 47 7.22 15.82 8.05
C MET A 47 7.01 16.58 9.36
N ASN A 48 6.14 16.09 10.23
CA ASN A 48 5.87 16.70 11.53
C ASN A 48 7.12 16.68 12.40
N GLU A 49 7.84 15.57 12.45
CA GLU A 49 9.09 15.46 13.20
C GLU A 49 10.18 16.35 12.62
N THR A 50 10.21 16.48 11.29
CA THR A 50 11.17 17.37 10.61
C THR A 50 10.91 18.82 11.00
N CYS A 51 9.65 19.25 10.99
CA CYS A 51 9.27 20.60 11.40
C CYS A 51 9.60 20.85 12.87
N ALA A 52 9.33 19.88 13.73
CA ALA A 52 9.62 19.99 15.16
C ALA A 52 11.13 20.15 15.40
N LEU A 53 11.95 19.33 14.71
CA LEU A 53 13.40 19.44 14.82
C LEU A 53 13.90 20.77 14.28
N ALA A 54 13.41 21.21 13.13
CA ALA A 54 13.81 22.50 12.55
C ALA A 54 13.50 23.66 13.51
N ASN A 55 12.34 23.64 14.15
CA ASN A 55 11.95 24.64 15.14
C ASN A 55 12.85 24.59 16.37
N ALA A 56 13.16 23.40 16.86
CA ALA A 56 14.04 23.23 18.01
C ALA A 56 15.45 23.73 17.72
N LEU A 57 16.00 23.41 16.55
CA LEU A 57 17.34 23.87 16.13
C LEU A 57 17.38 25.38 15.92
N THR A 58 16.31 25.97 15.45
CA THR A 58 16.21 27.43 15.25
C THR A 58 16.11 28.16 16.58
N ALA A 59 15.37 27.61 17.55
CA ALA A 59 15.15 28.23 18.85
C ALA A 59 16.40 28.14 19.74
N ASP A 60 17.00 26.95 19.84
CA ASP A 60 18.18 26.71 20.68
C ASP A 60 18.94 25.50 20.15
N PRO A 61 19.90 25.70 19.22
CA PRO A 61 20.61 24.57 18.58
C PRO A 61 21.43 23.75 19.57
N VAL A 62 22.03 24.36 20.56
CA VAL A 62 22.86 23.63 21.55
C VAL A 62 21.97 22.70 22.36
N ARG A 63 20.84 23.20 22.84
CA ARG A 63 19.90 22.41 23.63
C ARG A 63 19.26 21.29 22.80
N ALA A 64 18.93 21.59 21.57
CA ALA A 64 18.35 20.59 20.66
C ALA A 64 19.30 19.40 20.46
N VAL A 65 20.59 19.66 20.27
CA VAL A 65 21.60 18.59 20.15
C VAL A 65 21.82 17.89 21.48
N ALA A 66 21.98 18.63 22.57
CA ALA A 66 22.24 18.08 23.88
C ALA A 66 21.10 17.22 24.43
N SER A 67 19.85 17.54 24.07
CA SER A 67 18.68 16.77 24.48
C SER A 67 18.50 15.46 23.72
N GLY A 68 19.31 15.21 22.69
CA GLY A 68 19.18 14.02 21.85
C GLY A 68 18.10 14.14 20.76
N ALA A 69 17.58 15.36 20.51
CA ALA A 69 16.53 15.58 19.52
C ALA A 69 16.95 15.13 18.12
N VAL A 70 18.20 15.35 17.74
CA VAL A 70 18.71 14.95 16.42
C VAL A 70 18.77 13.43 16.29
N LEU A 71 19.30 12.73 17.30
CA LEU A 71 19.36 11.27 17.30
C LEU A 71 17.95 10.66 17.31
N ASN A 72 17.05 11.25 18.08
CA ASN A 72 15.65 10.81 18.10
C ASN A 72 15.02 10.96 16.73
N PHE A 73 15.25 12.08 16.04
CA PHE A 73 14.76 12.33 14.70
C PHE A 73 15.27 11.27 13.71
N VAL A 74 16.57 10.96 13.75
CA VAL A 74 17.17 9.94 12.89
C VAL A 74 16.49 8.59 13.11
N GLY A 75 16.24 8.20 14.36
CA GLY A 75 15.56 6.96 14.70
C GLY A 75 14.12 6.92 14.19
N VAL A 76 13.38 8.03 14.32
CA VAL A 76 12.01 8.14 13.84
C VAL A 76 11.97 8.02 12.32
N VAL A 77 12.84 8.74 11.61
CA VAL A 77 12.91 8.69 10.15
C VAL A 77 13.23 7.28 9.67
N GLU A 78 14.21 6.63 10.29
CA GLU A 78 14.58 5.26 9.93
C GLU A 78 13.41 4.30 10.10
N ALA A 79 12.73 4.33 11.25
CA ALA A 79 11.61 3.45 11.54
C ALA A 79 10.43 3.70 10.60
N ARG A 80 10.12 4.97 10.32
CA ARG A 80 9.01 5.33 9.44
C ARG A 80 9.31 5.00 7.98
N THR A 81 10.56 5.18 7.56
CA THR A 81 11.00 4.84 6.20
C THR A 81 10.87 3.34 5.94
N VAL A 82 11.24 2.50 6.91
CA VAL A 82 11.08 1.04 6.82
C VAL A 82 9.59 0.69 6.65
N ARG A 83 8.71 1.34 7.38
CA ARG A 83 7.26 1.12 7.26
C ARG A 83 6.71 1.56 5.90
N ILE A 84 7.17 2.70 5.40
CA ILE A 84 6.80 3.17 4.05
C ILE A 84 7.23 2.14 3.01
N ASP A 85 8.45 1.65 3.09
CA ASP A 85 8.96 0.63 2.17
C ASP A 85 8.09 -0.62 2.19
N ARG A 86 7.67 -1.07 3.37
CA ARG A 86 6.75 -2.21 3.51
C ARG A 86 5.43 -1.96 2.82
N HIS A 87 4.84 -0.77 2.99
CA HIS A 87 3.58 -0.42 2.34
C HIS A 87 3.73 -0.32 0.83
N LEU A 88 4.86 0.22 0.35
CA LEU A 88 5.16 0.26 -1.09
C LEU A 88 5.31 -1.15 -1.66
N THR A 89 5.95 -2.06 -0.92
CA THR A 89 6.07 -3.46 -1.31
C THR A 89 4.69 -4.11 -1.40
N ASP A 90 3.79 -3.84 -0.45
CA ASP A 90 2.42 -4.34 -0.48
C ASP A 90 1.67 -3.84 -1.72
N ILE A 91 1.88 -2.58 -2.11
CA ILE A 91 1.30 -2.02 -3.34
C ILE A 91 1.81 -2.76 -4.57
N MET A 92 3.12 -3.01 -4.63
CA MET A 92 3.73 -3.74 -5.74
C MET A 92 3.19 -5.16 -5.85
N LEU A 93 3.03 -5.85 -4.71
CA LEU A 93 2.47 -7.21 -4.69
C LEU A 93 1.01 -7.23 -5.17
N ALA A 94 0.23 -6.23 -4.79
CA ALA A 94 -1.15 -6.11 -5.25
C ALA A 94 -1.21 -5.86 -6.75
N GLN A 95 -0.28 -5.08 -7.30
CA GLN A 95 -0.18 -4.81 -8.73
C GLN A 95 0.23 -6.07 -9.50
N ASP A 96 1.18 -6.84 -8.98
CA ASP A 96 1.60 -8.11 -9.56
C ASP A 96 0.43 -9.10 -9.63
N PHE A 97 -0.38 -9.15 -8.58
CA PHE A 97 -1.58 -9.98 -8.58
C PHE A 97 -2.55 -9.56 -9.67
N HIS A 98 -2.74 -8.26 -9.86
CA HIS A 98 -3.60 -7.72 -10.90
C HIS A 98 -3.09 -8.11 -12.28
N ASP A 99 -1.78 -8.02 -12.52
CA ASP A 99 -1.16 -8.41 -13.77
C ASP A 99 -1.34 -9.90 -14.05
N LEU A 100 -1.15 -10.75 -13.04
CA LEU A 100 -1.37 -12.19 -13.15
C LEU A 100 -2.83 -12.52 -13.51
N THR A 101 -3.79 -11.82 -12.90
CA THR A 101 -5.20 -11.99 -13.20
C THR A 101 -5.49 -11.64 -14.65
N GLY A 102 -4.89 -10.56 -15.15
CA GLY A 102 -5.01 -10.16 -16.55
C GLY A 102 -4.38 -11.14 -17.52
N GLN A 103 -3.30 -11.81 -17.14
CA GLN A 103 -2.62 -12.81 -17.97
C GLN A 103 -3.37 -14.14 -18.02
N VAL A 104 -3.92 -14.58 -16.91
CA VAL A 104 -4.64 -15.86 -16.80
C VAL A 104 -5.96 -15.81 -17.54
N TRP A 105 -6.59 -14.66 -17.64
CA TRP A 105 -7.87 -14.52 -18.28
C TRP A 105 -7.68 -14.34 -19.79
N PRO A 106 -8.10 -15.31 -20.62
CA PRO A 106 -7.93 -15.20 -22.07
C PRO A 106 -8.77 -14.06 -22.63
N LYS A 107 -8.23 -13.44 -23.64
CA LYS A 107 -8.87 -12.34 -24.33
C LYS A 107 -10.08 -12.82 -25.15
#